data_916fccf78b03d37c4108f3c7c750d67b
#
_entry.id   916fccf78b03d37c4108f3c7c750d67b
#
_cell.length_a   1.000
_cell.length_b   1.000
_cell.length_c   1.000
_cell.angle_alpha   90.00
_cell.angle_beta   90.00
_cell.angle_gamma   90.00
#
_symmetry.space_group_name_H-M   'P 1'
#
loop_
_entity.id
_entity.type
_entity.pdbx_description
1 polymer ?
#
loop_
_entity_poly.entity_id
_entity_poly.type
_entity_poly.pdbx_seq_one_letter_code
_entity_poly.pdbx_strand_id
1 'polypeptide(L)'
;MPRRLPPLNALKAFEAAARHESFTRAAEELCVTQGAVSHQVKALEEELGLKLFNRQRQKLVITESGRTYLAIVRDALDRIADGTEQLLRRQNSGVLTVSTSPNFAAKWLVHRLSRFAQAHPAIDLRVSASLHHVDFAREDVDVAIRHGNGSEPGLHVLRLCVEELFPVCSPKLLKGKGALRTPADLRHAVLLHVNDRQDWRRWLDAAHVDGIDLARGPLLNQASMAIDAAVDAQGVALARTALAAWDLIGGRLVRPFSLALEVPYAYWIVCPKTAAKLPKIVAFTEWLLAEAAEDQRQLQKLPSRSRQSG
;
A
#
# COMPACT_ATOMS: atom_id res chain seq x y z
N MET A 1 -19.49 21.32 -12.82
CA MET A 1 -19.62 21.86 -14.19
C MET A 1 -19.09 20.82 -15.18
N PRO A 2 -19.73 20.56 -16.34
CA PRO A 2 -19.19 19.64 -17.34
C PRO A 2 -17.85 20.19 -17.87
N ARG A 3 -16.87 19.29 -18.03
CA ARG A 3 -15.57 19.65 -18.62
C ARG A 3 -15.78 20.06 -20.09
N ARG A 4 -15.45 21.28 -20.45
CA ARG A 4 -15.47 21.75 -21.85
C ARG A 4 -14.15 21.31 -22.49
N LEU A 5 -14.18 20.23 -23.27
CA LEU A 5 -13.01 19.71 -23.97
C LEU A 5 -13.20 19.85 -25.46
N PRO A 6 -12.18 20.25 -26.22
CA PRO A 6 -12.22 20.18 -27.67
C PRO A 6 -12.47 18.76 -28.17
N PRO A 7 -12.96 18.56 -29.42
CA PRO A 7 -13.18 17.24 -29.97
C PRO A 7 -11.91 16.37 -29.91
N LEU A 8 -12.02 15.16 -29.39
CA LEU A 8 -10.85 14.28 -29.15
C LEU A 8 -10.11 13.97 -30.48
N ASN A 9 -10.84 13.81 -31.59
CA ASN A 9 -10.25 13.57 -32.89
C ASN A 9 -9.43 14.78 -33.39
N ALA A 10 -9.84 16.00 -33.03
CA ALA A 10 -9.10 17.21 -33.39
C ALA A 10 -7.78 17.29 -32.55
N LEU A 11 -7.82 16.92 -31.29
CA LEU A 11 -6.61 16.82 -30.45
C LEU A 11 -5.64 15.78 -30.97
N LYS A 12 -6.11 14.56 -31.35
CA LYS A 12 -5.29 13.52 -31.97
C LYS A 12 -4.66 13.98 -33.27
N ALA A 13 -5.47 14.63 -34.15
CA ALA A 13 -4.97 15.15 -35.43
C ALA A 13 -3.91 16.23 -35.24
N PHE A 14 -4.10 17.12 -34.26
CA PHE A 14 -3.13 18.15 -33.90
C PHE A 14 -1.83 17.55 -33.38
N GLU A 15 -1.88 16.60 -32.42
CA GLU A 15 -0.70 15.94 -31.85
C GLU A 15 0.12 15.24 -32.95
N ALA A 16 -0.52 14.40 -33.75
CA ALA A 16 0.15 13.68 -34.83
C ALA A 16 0.75 14.64 -35.87
N ALA A 17 0.03 15.68 -36.28
CA ALA A 17 0.53 16.70 -37.23
C ALA A 17 1.73 17.47 -36.68
N ALA A 18 1.74 17.78 -35.39
CA ALA A 18 2.84 18.45 -34.70
C ALA A 18 4.07 17.56 -34.56
N ARG A 19 3.90 16.31 -34.22
CA ARG A 19 4.99 15.33 -34.06
C ARG A 19 5.66 15.00 -35.39
N HIS A 20 4.88 14.86 -36.47
CA HIS A 20 5.40 14.59 -37.81
C HIS A 20 5.81 15.83 -38.59
N GLU A 21 5.47 17.02 -38.12
CA GLU A 21 5.60 18.28 -38.86
C GLU A 21 4.98 18.21 -40.28
N SER A 22 3.94 17.37 -40.46
CA SER A 22 3.35 17.00 -41.73
C SER A 22 1.91 16.49 -41.58
N PHE A 23 0.98 17.11 -42.26
CA PHE A 23 -0.41 16.63 -42.35
C PHE A 23 -0.53 15.31 -43.11
N THR A 24 0.35 15.03 -44.06
CA THR A 24 0.33 13.78 -44.84
C THR A 24 0.76 12.62 -43.97
N ARG A 25 1.87 12.72 -43.25
CA ARG A 25 2.34 11.67 -42.33
C ARG A 25 1.38 11.45 -41.16
N ALA A 26 0.78 12.52 -40.65
CA ALA A 26 -0.23 12.37 -39.60
C ALA A 26 -1.48 11.64 -40.13
N ALA A 27 -1.87 11.87 -41.38
CA ALA A 27 -2.98 11.19 -42.02
C ALA A 27 -2.71 9.68 -42.21
N GLU A 28 -1.50 9.35 -42.64
CA GLU A 28 -1.04 7.95 -42.75
C GLU A 28 -1.12 7.23 -41.42
N GLU A 29 -0.57 7.82 -40.33
CA GLU A 29 -0.61 7.23 -39.00
C GLU A 29 -2.04 7.06 -38.47
N LEU A 30 -2.89 8.08 -38.68
CA LEU A 30 -4.28 8.05 -38.19
C LEU A 30 -5.24 7.29 -39.11
N CYS A 31 -4.73 6.70 -40.20
CA CYS A 31 -5.52 5.99 -41.21
C CYS A 31 -6.70 6.83 -41.78
N VAL A 32 -6.46 8.10 -42.07
CA VAL A 32 -7.44 9.06 -42.60
C VAL A 32 -6.85 9.81 -43.78
N THR A 33 -7.65 10.66 -44.44
CA THR A 33 -7.13 11.51 -45.53
C THR A 33 -6.43 12.77 -44.98
N GLN A 34 -5.44 13.29 -45.69
CA GLN A 34 -4.77 14.55 -45.35
C GLN A 34 -5.77 15.71 -45.19
N GLY A 35 -6.82 15.75 -46.03
CA GLY A 35 -7.90 16.74 -45.91
C GLY A 35 -8.64 16.63 -44.59
N ALA A 36 -8.90 15.42 -44.08
CA ALA A 36 -9.54 15.20 -42.80
C ALA A 36 -8.68 15.73 -41.64
N VAL A 37 -7.39 15.44 -41.64
CA VAL A 37 -6.44 15.95 -40.60
C VAL A 37 -6.40 17.49 -40.65
N SER A 38 -6.26 18.09 -41.84
CA SER A 38 -6.25 19.55 -42.00
C SER A 38 -7.55 20.21 -41.54
N HIS A 39 -8.70 19.59 -41.79
CA HIS A 39 -10.00 20.06 -41.32
C HIS A 39 -10.14 19.98 -39.82
N GLN A 40 -9.74 18.86 -39.19
CA GLN A 40 -9.77 18.69 -37.75
C GLN A 40 -8.88 19.71 -37.02
N VAL A 41 -7.66 19.96 -37.52
CA VAL A 41 -6.76 20.96 -36.96
C VAL A 41 -7.32 22.36 -37.12
N LYS A 42 -7.92 22.69 -38.29
CA LYS A 42 -8.53 23.97 -38.49
C LYS A 42 -9.72 24.20 -37.55
N ALA A 43 -10.57 23.20 -37.36
CA ALA A 43 -11.68 23.27 -36.41
C ALA A 43 -11.20 23.51 -34.96
N LEU A 44 -10.09 22.85 -34.56
CA LEU A 44 -9.47 23.08 -33.26
C LEU A 44 -8.95 24.54 -33.12
N GLU A 45 -8.27 25.07 -34.14
CA GLU A 45 -7.79 26.46 -34.15
C GLU A 45 -8.96 27.46 -34.06
N GLU A 46 -10.06 27.19 -34.76
CA GLU A 46 -11.27 28.03 -34.73
C GLU A 46 -11.92 28.00 -33.33
N GLU A 47 -12.02 26.81 -32.69
CA GLU A 47 -12.58 26.69 -31.34
C GLU A 47 -11.73 27.40 -30.29
N LEU A 48 -10.40 27.31 -30.42
CA LEU A 48 -9.44 27.95 -29.50
C LEU A 48 -9.25 29.45 -29.78
N GLY A 49 -9.64 29.93 -30.96
CA GLY A 49 -9.37 31.29 -31.41
C GLY A 49 -7.89 31.59 -31.65
N LEU A 50 -7.05 30.56 -31.80
CA LEU A 50 -5.59 30.66 -31.90
C LEU A 50 -5.07 29.82 -33.06
N LYS A 51 -3.96 30.29 -33.71
CA LYS A 51 -3.25 29.49 -34.69
C LYS A 51 -2.23 28.58 -33.98
N LEU A 52 -2.32 27.27 -34.25
CA LEU A 52 -1.41 26.25 -33.73
C LEU A 52 -0.28 25.96 -34.73
N PHE A 53 -0.55 26.20 -36.05
CA PHE A 53 0.44 26.07 -37.11
C PHE A 53 0.50 27.28 -37.99
N ASN A 54 1.72 27.57 -38.50
CA ASN A 54 1.97 28.47 -39.59
C ASN A 54 2.37 27.67 -40.84
N ARG A 55 1.88 28.05 -42.00
CA ARG A 55 2.34 27.52 -43.29
C ARG A 55 3.43 28.43 -43.86
N GLN A 56 4.68 28.01 -43.80
CA GLN A 56 5.82 28.71 -44.38
C GLN A 56 6.42 27.88 -45.52
N ARG A 57 6.37 28.42 -46.78
CA ARG A 57 7.04 27.81 -47.93
C ARG A 57 6.89 26.27 -48.02
N GLN A 58 5.66 25.77 -47.96
CA GLN A 58 5.31 24.33 -47.97
C GLN A 58 5.71 23.52 -46.72
N LYS A 59 6.22 24.12 -45.64
CA LYS A 59 6.47 23.44 -44.36
C LYS A 59 5.37 23.79 -43.35
N LEU A 60 4.98 22.78 -42.61
CA LEU A 60 4.12 22.93 -41.44
C LEU A 60 5.00 23.29 -40.24
N VAL A 61 4.84 24.52 -39.73
CA VAL A 61 5.65 25.00 -38.61
C VAL A 61 4.71 25.23 -37.40
N ILE A 62 4.99 24.61 -36.27
CA ILE A 62 4.21 24.81 -35.06
C ILE A 62 4.45 26.22 -34.49
N THR A 63 3.40 26.89 -34.03
CA THR A 63 3.49 28.19 -33.35
C THR A 63 3.94 28.02 -31.88
N GLU A 64 4.24 29.13 -31.22
CA GLU A 64 4.57 29.10 -29.77
C GLU A 64 3.36 28.61 -28.96
N SER A 65 2.16 29.10 -29.23
CA SER A 65 0.90 28.61 -28.63
C SER A 65 0.70 27.12 -28.92
N GLY A 66 1.01 26.67 -30.16
CA GLY A 66 0.96 25.27 -30.54
C GLY A 66 1.93 24.42 -29.72
N ARG A 67 3.18 24.86 -29.50
CA ARG A 67 4.17 24.12 -28.69
C ARG A 67 3.73 23.98 -27.25
N THR A 68 3.25 25.05 -26.64
CA THR A 68 2.73 25.02 -25.26
C THR A 68 1.55 24.07 -25.14
N TYR A 69 0.61 24.12 -26.08
CA TYR A 69 -0.56 23.25 -26.06
C TYR A 69 -0.23 21.79 -26.37
N LEU A 70 0.74 21.54 -27.26
CA LEU A 70 1.20 20.19 -27.60
C LEU A 70 1.69 19.40 -26.37
N ALA A 71 2.43 20.04 -25.47
CA ALA A 71 2.90 19.39 -24.26
C ALA A 71 1.74 18.89 -23.37
N ILE A 72 0.70 19.71 -23.25
CA ILE A 72 -0.51 19.37 -22.47
C ILE A 72 -1.31 18.25 -23.15
N VAL A 73 -1.51 18.36 -24.47
CA VAL A 73 -2.27 17.37 -25.24
C VAL A 73 -1.56 16.01 -25.23
N ARG A 74 -0.24 15.99 -25.39
CA ARG A 74 0.56 14.78 -25.36
C ARG A 74 0.46 14.08 -24.01
N ASP A 75 0.69 14.78 -22.90
CA ASP A 75 0.55 14.22 -21.55
C ASP A 75 -0.85 13.63 -21.32
N ALA A 76 -1.89 14.30 -21.79
CA ALA A 76 -3.26 13.80 -21.65
C ALA A 76 -3.52 12.53 -22.49
N LEU A 77 -3.04 12.47 -23.74
CA LEU A 77 -3.18 11.31 -24.60
C LEU A 77 -2.37 10.12 -24.11
N ASP A 78 -1.13 10.34 -23.64
CA ASP A 78 -0.28 9.32 -23.03
C ASP A 78 -0.96 8.72 -21.79
N ARG A 79 -1.55 9.52 -20.92
CA ARG A 79 -2.32 9.04 -19.76
C ARG A 79 -3.53 8.19 -20.16
N ILE A 80 -4.21 8.53 -21.24
CA ILE A 80 -5.34 7.73 -21.74
C ILE A 80 -4.81 6.39 -22.29
N ALA A 81 -3.70 6.40 -23.03
CA ALA A 81 -3.08 5.20 -23.56
C ALA A 81 -2.62 4.27 -22.45
N ASP A 82 -1.87 4.80 -21.45
CA ASP A 82 -1.40 4.06 -20.28
C ASP A 82 -2.57 3.44 -19.49
N GLY A 83 -3.63 4.22 -19.24
CA GLY A 83 -4.82 3.73 -18.55
C GLY A 83 -5.55 2.63 -19.32
N THR A 84 -5.58 2.71 -20.64
CA THR A 84 -6.17 1.70 -21.52
C THR A 84 -5.33 0.42 -21.50
N GLU A 85 -4.01 0.54 -21.63
CA GLU A 85 -3.09 -0.60 -21.56
C GLU A 85 -3.17 -1.28 -20.19
N GLN A 86 -3.23 -0.51 -19.11
CA GLN A 86 -3.39 -1.01 -17.75
C GLN A 86 -4.70 -1.80 -17.59
N LEU A 87 -5.82 -1.31 -18.15
CA LEU A 87 -7.10 -2.00 -18.14
C LEU A 87 -7.02 -3.35 -18.89
N LEU A 88 -6.40 -3.37 -20.07
CA LEU A 88 -6.24 -4.58 -20.88
C LEU A 88 -5.31 -5.59 -20.22
N ARG A 89 -4.21 -5.14 -19.62
CA ARG A 89 -3.30 -6.00 -18.85
C ARG A 89 -3.98 -6.60 -17.62
N ARG A 90 -4.77 -5.81 -16.88
CA ARG A 90 -5.50 -6.28 -15.68
C ARG A 90 -6.49 -7.40 -15.97
N GLN A 91 -7.12 -7.40 -17.13
CA GLN A 91 -8.09 -8.46 -17.51
C GLN A 91 -7.44 -9.79 -17.89
N ASN A 92 -6.24 -9.78 -18.43
CA ASN A 92 -5.62 -10.95 -19.07
C ASN A 92 -4.36 -11.46 -18.39
N SER A 93 -3.80 -10.79 -17.38
CA SER A 93 -2.57 -11.25 -16.71
C SER A 93 -2.89 -11.97 -15.41
N GLY A 94 -2.24 -13.10 -15.17
CA GLY A 94 -2.16 -13.76 -13.87
C GLY A 94 -1.36 -12.97 -12.82
N VAL A 95 -0.90 -11.75 -13.12
CA VAL A 95 -0.15 -10.88 -12.21
C VAL A 95 -1.09 -10.21 -11.23
N LEU A 96 -0.74 -10.27 -9.94
CA LEU A 96 -1.40 -9.57 -8.86
C LEU A 96 -0.39 -8.66 -8.15
N THR A 97 -0.58 -7.34 -8.26
CA THR A 97 0.29 -6.36 -7.59
C THR A 97 -0.34 -5.91 -6.28
N VAL A 98 0.37 -6.16 -5.18
CA VAL A 98 -0.07 -5.84 -3.81
C VAL A 98 0.83 -4.78 -3.20
N SER A 99 0.23 -3.72 -2.67
CA SER A 99 0.93 -2.71 -1.87
C SER A 99 0.61 -2.87 -0.39
N THR A 100 1.64 -2.79 0.48
CA THR A 100 1.42 -2.90 1.92
C THR A 100 2.44 -2.08 2.71
N SER A 101 2.26 -1.94 4.03
CA SER A 101 3.27 -1.31 4.87
C SER A 101 4.52 -2.21 5.01
N PRO A 102 5.72 -1.62 5.14
CA PRO A 102 6.95 -2.39 5.35
C PRO A 102 6.88 -3.34 6.55
N ASN A 103 6.28 -2.88 7.65
CA ASN A 103 6.11 -3.72 8.85
C ASN A 103 5.25 -4.95 8.58
N PHE A 104 4.11 -4.79 7.90
CA PHE A 104 3.22 -5.90 7.59
C PHE A 104 3.86 -6.86 6.57
N ALA A 105 4.52 -6.32 5.55
CA ALA A 105 5.27 -7.13 4.60
C ALA A 105 6.28 -8.03 5.30
N ALA A 106 7.15 -7.43 6.16
CA ALA A 106 8.25 -8.13 6.82
C ALA A 106 7.80 -9.13 7.90
N LYS A 107 6.78 -8.76 8.71
CA LYS A 107 6.43 -9.53 9.91
C LYS A 107 5.24 -10.46 9.70
N TRP A 108 4.40 -10.22 8.69
CA TRP A 108 3.22 -11.05 8.46
C TRP A 108 3.22 -11.72 7.09
N LEU A 109 3.33 -10.94 6.00
CA LEU A 109 3.06 -11.44 4.66
C LEU A 109 4.16 -12.37 4.13
N VAL A 110 5.44 -11.98 4.28
CA VAL A 110 6.59 -12.70 3.71
C VAL A 110 6.66 -14.16 4.16
N HIS A 111 6.27 -14.45 5.40
CA HIS A 111 6.29 -15.80 5.97
C HIS A 111 5.22 -16.73 5.39
N ARG A 112 4.29 -16.19 4.58
CA ARG A 112 3.12 -16.89 4.03
C ARG A 112 3.11 -16.97 2.52
N LEU A 113 4.02 -16.26 1.83
CA LEU A 113 4.04 -16.15 0.36
C LEU A 113 4.14 -17.52 -0.34
N SER A 114 4.93 -18.45 0.20
CA SER A 114 5.07 -19.80 -0.36
C SER A 114 3.75 -20.57 -0.35
N ARG A 115 2.93 -20.39 0.69
CA ARG A 115 1.60 -21.04 0.78
C ARG A 115 0.63 -20.48 -0.26
N PHE A 116 0.67 -19.15 -0.47
CA PHE A 116 -0.12 -18.53 -1.53
C PHE A 116 0.29 -19.04 -2.92
N ALA A 117 1.58 -19.05 -3.21
CA ALA A 117 2.10 -19.53 -4.49
C ALA A 117 1.74 -21.00 -4.77
N GLN A 118 1.75 -21.85 -3.73
CA GLN A 118 1.33 -23.27 -3.86
C GLN A 118 -0.18 -23.40 -4.09
N ALA A 119 -1.00 -22.60 -3.41
CA ALA A 119 -2.46 -22.64 -3.55
C ALA A 119 -2.94 -22.03 -4.87
N HIS A 120 -2.22 -21.05 -5.41
CA HIS A 120 -2.61 -20.27 -6.58
C HIS A 120 -1.44 -20.16 -7.60
N PRO A 121 -0.95 -21.26 -8.19
CA PRO A 121 0.25 -21.26 -9.05
C PRO A 121 0.09 -20.45 -10.34
N ALA A 122 -1.15 -20.12 -10.74
CA ALA A 122 -1.44 -19.30 -11.90
C ALA A 122 -1.36 -17.78 -11.62
N ILE A 123 -1.14 -17.38 -10.35
CA ILE A 123 -1.06 -15.96 -9.94
C ILE A 123 0.40 -15.61 -9.67
N ASP A 124 0.96 -14.70 -10.47
CA ASP A 124 2.26 -14.07 -10.24
C ASP A 124 2.09 -12.90 -9.23
N LEU A 125 2.43 -13.14 -7.98
CA LEU A 125 2.26 -12.16 -6.90
C LEU A 125 3.44 -11.20 -6.82
N ARG A 126 3.19 -9.91 -6.98
CA ARG A 126 4.16 -8.82 -6.80
C ARG A 126 3.81 -8.03 -5.56
N VAL A 127 4.76 -7.88 -4.65
CA VAL A 127 4.57 -7.14 -3.39
C VAL A 127 5.46 -5.91 -3.37
N SER A 128 4.85 -4.75 -3.18
CA SER A 128 5.51 -3.47 -2.95
C SER A 128 5.27 -2.99 -1.52
N ALA A 129 6.34 -2.70 -0.79
CA ALA A 129 6.26 -2.21 0.58
C ALA A 129 6.45 -0.71 0.63
N SER A 130 5.42 0.04 1.01
CA SER A 130 5.43 1.50 1.08
C SER A 130 4.51 2.05 2.17
N LEU A 131 4.88 3.21 2.72
CA LEU A 131 4.06 3.93 3.71
C LEU A 131 3.08 4.91 3.08
N HIS A 132 3.25 5.28 1.80
CA HIS A 132 2.32 6.19 1.15
C HIS A 132 1.00 5.50 0.77
N HIS A 133 -0.07 6.28 0.72
CA HIS A 133 -1.37 5.80 0.23
C HIS A 133 -1.32 5.60 -1.28
N VAL A 134 -1.81 4.44 -1.73
CA VAL A 134 -1.88 4.08 -3.15
C VAL A 134 -2.96 4.90 -3.84
N ASP A 135 -2.61 5.51 -4.97
CA ASP A 135 -3.59 6.03 -5.93
C ASP A 135 -3.86 4.94 -6.99
N PHE A 136 -4.90 4.15 -6.77
CA PHE A 136 -5.30 3.06 -7.68
C PHE A 136 -5.64 3.50 -9.11
N ALA A 137 -5.82 4.81 -9.33
CA ALA A 137 -6.05 5.35 -10.67
C ALA A 137 -4.75 5.63 -11.43
N ARG A 138 -3.63 5.75 -10.71
CA ARG A 138 -2.34 6.15 -11.28
C ARG A 138 -1.24 5.09 -11.10
N GLU A 139 -1.39 4.23 -10.11
CA GLU A 139 -0.40 3.21 -9.77
C GLU A 139 -0.88 1.83 -10.23
N ASP A 140 0.04 0.99 -10.69
CA ASP A 140 -0.26 -0.40 -11.07
C ASP A 140 -0.34 -1.29 -9.83
N VAL A 141 -1.36 -1.03 -8.99
CA VAL A 141 -1.65 -1.79 -7.77
C VAL A 141 -3.07 -2.33 -7.85
N ASP A 142 -3.24 -3.63 -7.63
CA ASP A 142 -4.55 -4.30 -7.61
C ASP A 142 -5.19 -4.26 -6.22
N VAL A 143 -4.39 -4.49 -5.17
CA VAL A 143 -4.83 -4.58 -3.76
C VAL A 143 -3.85 -3.85 -2.87
N ALA A 144 -4.36 -3.15 -1.87
CA ALA A 144 -3.54 -2.58 -0.80
C ALA A 144 -3.92 -3.18 0.55
N ILE A 145 -2.93 -3.43 1.42
CA ILE A 145 -3.13 -3.80 2.82
C ILE A 145 -2.68 -2.62 3.67
N ARG A 146 -3.60 -2.00 4.38
CA ARG A 146 -3.35 -0.75 5.12
C ARG A 146 -3.73 -0.88 6.59
N HIS A 147 -2.92 -0.27 7.44
CA HIS A 147 -3.23 -0.08 8.86
C HIS A 147 -3.95 1.25 9.05
N GLY A 148 -5.13 1.23 9.62
CA GLY A 148 -5.96 2.43 9.77
C GLY A 148 -7.32 2.14 10.38
N ASN A 149 -8.24 3.10 10.25
CA ASN A 149 -9.61 3.00 10.75
C ASN A 149 -10.61 2.37 9.74
N GLY A 150 -10.14 2.04 8.53
CA GLY A 150 -10.97 1.47 7.47
C GLY A 150 -11.80 2.48 6.69
N SER A 151 -11.54 3.77 6.83
CA SER A 151 -12.26 4.82 6.10
C SER A 151 -11.55 5.14 4.79
N GLU A 152 -11.95 4.45 3.71
CA GLU A 152 -11.41 4.62 2.36
C GLU A 152 -12.57 4.90 1.37
N PRO A 153 -13.00 6.16 1.23
CA PRO A 153 -14.14 6.52 0.40
C PRO A 153 -13.96 6.07 -1.05
N GLY A 154 -15.01 5.47 -1.61
CA GLY A 154 -15.00 5.03 -3.02
C GLY A 154 -14.36 3.68 -3.28
N LEU A 155 -13.67 3.08 -2.31
CA LEU A 155 -13.01 1.79 -2.42
C LEU A 155 -13.85 0.65 -1.80
N HIS A 156 -13.49 -0.58 -2.12
CA HIS A 156 -13.95 -1.78 -1.42
C HIS A 156 -12.98 -2.05 -0.28
N VAL A 157 -13.51 -2.18 0.94
CA VAL A 157 -12.72 -2.28 2.17
C VAL A 157 -13.18 -3.48 2.98
N LEU A 158 -12.26 -4.36 3.35
CA LEU A 158 -12.50 -5.51 4.20
C LEU A 158 -11.53 -5.51 5.38
N ARG A 159 -12.04 -5.74 6.58
CA ARG A 159 -11.19 -5.87 7.77
C ARG A 159 -10.45 -7.19 7.75
N LEU A 160 -9.13 -7.15 7.85
CA LEU A 160 -8.30 -8.35 7.86
C LEU A 160 -8.23 -8.99 9.24
N CYS A 161 -7.95 -8.20 10.29
CA CYS A 161 -7.80 -8.71 11.66
C CYS A 161 -8.16 -7.64 12.70
N VAL A 162 -8.37 -8.08 13.93
CA VAL A 162 -8.46 -7.23 15.12
C VAL A 162 -7.07 -7.05 15.69
N GLU A 163 -6.77 -5.87 16.18
CA GLU A 163 -5.47 -5.54 16.74
C GLU A 163 -5.56 -5.22 18.23
N GLU A 164 -4.59 -5.72 18.99
CA GLU A 164 -4.29 -5.33 20.36
C GLU A 164 -2.83 -4.89 20.44
N LEU A 165 -2.50 -4.08 21.44
CA LEU A 165 -1.14 -3.65 21.75
C LEU A 165 -0.71 -4.24 23.09
N PHE A 166 0.38 -5.01 23.10
CA PHE A 166 0.87 -5.69 24.29
C PHE A 166 2.39 -5.85 24.27
N PRO A 167 3.05 -6.00 25.44
CA PRO A 167 4.46 -6.28 25.54
C PRO A 167 4.81 -7.66 25.00
N VAL A 168 5.93 -7.73 24.28
CA VAL A 168 6.55 -8.98 23.82
C VAL A 168 8.04 -8.99 24.11
N CYS A 169 8.60 -10.14 24.42
CA CYS A 169 10.02 -10.32 24.61
C CYS A 169 10.46 -11.74 24.26
N SER A 170 11.76 -11.94 24.13
CA SER A 170 12.34 -13.29 24.03
C SER A 170 12.04 -14.11 25.29
N PRO A 171 11.75 -15.42 25.18
CA PRO A 171 11.65 -16.31 26.34
C PRO A 171 12.87 -16.30 27.28
N LYS A 172 14.03 -15.86 26.78
CA LYS A 172 15.25 -15.71 27.58
C LYS A 172 15.09 -14.70 28.72
N LEU A 173 14.31 -13.62 28.50
CA LEU A 173 14.09 -12.58 29.51
C LEU A 173 13.12 -12.99 30.63
N LEU A 174 12.53 -14.18 30.53
CA LEU A 174 11.68 -14.76 31.58
C LEU A 174 12.44 -15.68 32.52
N LYS A 175 13.78 -15.79 32.37
CA LYS A 175 14.65 -16.71 33.15
C LYS A 175 15.71 -15.90 33.90
N GLY A 176 16.18 -16.48 35.02
CA GLY A 176 17.29 -15.91 35.79
C GLY A 176 16.88 -14.82 36.78
N LYS A 177 17.90 -14.10 37.32
CA LYS A 177 17.73 -13.11 38.40
C LYS A 177 16.98 -11.84 37.96
N GLY A 178 16.95 -11.52 36.67
CA GLY A 178 16.23 -10.36 36.10
C GLY A 178 14.93 -10.74 35.34
N ALA A 179 14.35 -11.90 35.64
CA ALA A 179 13.19 -12.41 34.96
C ALA A 179 11.97 -11.49 35.11
N LEU A 180 11.32 -11.21 34.01
CA LEU A 180 10.06 -10.43 33.97
C LEU A 180 8.91 -11.29 34.50
N ARG A 181 8.44 -10.99 35.71
CA ARG A 181 7.33 -11.70 36.39
C ARG A 181 6.09 -10.81 36.50
N THR A 182 6.29 -9.53 36.77
CA THR A 182 5.26 -8.51 36.91
C THR A 182 5.56 -7.32 36.01
N PRO A 183 4.56 -6.47 35.65
CA PRO A 183 4.81 -5.24 34.91
C PRO A 183 5.84 -4.30 35.55
N ALA A 184 5.95 -4.30 36.88
CA ALA A 184 6.92 -3.50 37.61
C ALA A 184 8.39 -3.89 37.32
N ASP A 185 8.65 -5.13 36.90
CA ASP A 185 10.00 -5.60 36.56
C ASP A 185 10.55 -4.96 35.28
N LEU A 186 9.70 -4.29 34.49
CA LEU A 186 10.11 -3.51 33.32
C LEU A 186 11.10 -2.37 33.65
N ARG A 187 11.17 -1.94 34.92
CA ARG A 187 12.19 -0.99 35.39
C ARG A 187 13.63 -1.45 35.18
N HIS A 188 13.84 -2.76 35.08
CA HIS A 188 15.14 -3.39 34.89
C HIS A 188 15.37 -3.87 33.45
N ALA A 189 14.38 -3.70 32.57
CA ALA A 189 14.47 -4.08 31.17
C ALA A 189 14.74 -2.86 30.27
N VAL A 190 15.32 -3.14 29.11
CA VAL A 190 15.38 -2.15 28.02
C VAL A 190 14.03 -2.10 27.34
N LEU A 191 13.40 -0.91 27.30
CA LEU A 191 12.17 -0.69 26.56
C LEU A 191 12.51 -0.27 25.13
N LEU A 192 11.95 -0.98 24.14
CA LEU A 192 12.12 -0.70 22.73
C LEU A 192 10.96 0.18 22.28
N HIS A 193 11.26 1.42 21.87
CA HIS A 193 10.26 2.40 21.48
C HIS A 193 10.07 2.45 19.97
N VAL A 194 8.84 2.74 19.52
CA VAL A 194 8.51 2.92 18.10
C VAL A 194 7.88 4.28 17.88
N ASN A 195 8.41 5.06 16.95
CA ASN A 195 8.03 6.42 16.58
C ASN A 195 8.14 7.44 17.73
N ASP A 196 7.53 7.14 18.87
CA ASP A 196 7.55 7.95 20.09
C ASP A 196 7.54 7.05 21.35
N ARG A 197 7.29 7.63 22.50
CA ARG A 197 7.24 6.91 23.77
C ARG A 197 5.83 6.83 24.37
N GLN A 198 4.83 7.28 23.64
CA GLN A 198 3.47 7.42 24.17
C GLN A 198 2.77 6.07 24.31
N ASP A 199 3.02 5.13 23.42
CA ASP A 199 2.42 3.79 23.53
C ASP A 199 2.87 3.08 24.82
N TRP A 200 4.15 3.19 25.19
CA TRP A 200 4.63 2.68 26.46
C TRP A 200 4.01 3.39 27.67
N ARG A 201 3.86 4.73 27.61
CA ARG A 201 3.19 5.48 28.67
C ARG A 201 1.77 4.98 28.87
N ARG A 202 0.98 4.91 27.79
CA ARG A 202 -0.40 4.43 27.85
C ARG A 202 -0.50 3.01 28.41
N TRP A 203 0.43 2.13 28.05
CA TRP A 203 0.43 0.75 28.53
C TRP A 203 0.79 0.68 30.03
N LEU A 204 1.78 1.43 30.49
CA LEU A 204 2.19 1.50 31.90
C LEU A 204 1.10 2.11 32.78
N ASP A 205 0.44 3.17 32.31
CA ASP A 205 -0.72 3.78 33.00
C ASP A 205 -1.84 2.73 33.19
N ALA A 206 -2.15 1.96 32.16
CA ALA A 206 -3.16 0.88 32.22
C ALA A 206 -2.72 -0.30 33.10
N ALA A 207 -1.40 -0.54 33.22
CA ALA A 207 -0.82 -1.54 34.11
C ALA A 207 -0.66 -1.04 35.55
N HIS A 208 -0.99 0.23 35.86
CA HIS A 208 -0.78 0.90 37.14
C HIS A 208 0.68 0.81 37.63
N VAL A 209 1.64 1.06 36.73
CA VAL A 209 3.06 1.00 37.01
C VAL A 209 3.71 2.36 36.80
N ASP A 210 4.27 2.91 37.89
CA ASP A 210 4.98 4.18 37.92
C ASP A 210 6.49 4.00 38.07
N GLY A 211 7.22 5.09 37.88
CA GLY A 211 8.66 5.16 38.16
C GLY A 211 9.56 4.48 37.12
N ILE A 212 9.05 4.20 35.93
CA ILE A 212 9.85 3.71 34.81
C ILE A 212 10.29 4.90 33.94
N ASP A 213 11.60 5.01 33.73
CA ASP A 213 12.19 6.06 32.90
C ASP A 213 12.00 5.76 31.42
N LEU A 214 10.99 6.38 30.81
CA LEU A 214 10.68 6.25 29.38
C LEU A 214 11.66 7.01 28.47
N ALA A 215 12.54 7.84 29.00
CA ALA A 215 13.55 8.51 28.20
C ALA A 215 14.66 7.55 27.75
N ARG A 216 14.81 6.42 28.41
CA ARG A 216 15.83 5.40 28.14
C ARG A 216 15.35 4.38 27.11
N GLY A 217 16.31 3.78 26.42
CA GLY A 217 16.08 2.77 25.40
C GLY A 217 16.05 3.33 23.97
N PRO A 218 16.29 2.47 22.97
CA PRO A 218 16.34 2.87 21.58
C PRO A 218 14.96 3.31 21.08
N LEU A 219 14.94 4.36 20.24
CA LEU A 219 13.76 4.82 19.53
C LEU A 219 13.89 4.43 18.06
N LEU A 220 12.98 3.62 17.57
CA LEU A 220 12.97 3.04 16.25
C LEU A 220 11.78 3.62 15.44
N ASN A 221 11.92 3.74 14.14
CA ASN A 221 10.86 4.25 13.27
C ASN A 221 10.00 3.14 12.61
N GLN A 222 10.32 1.88 12.89
CA GLN A 222 9.60 0.72 12.37
C GLN A 222 9.32 -0.28 13.49
N ALA A 223 8.06 -0.74 13.60
CA ALA A 223 7.67 -1.74 14.59
C ALA A 223 8.36 -3.09 14.35
N SER A 224 8.64 -3.45 13.09
CA SER A 224 9.38 -4.67 12.76
C SER A 224 10.77 -4.70 13.40
N MET A 225 11.49 -3.57 13.42
CA MET A 225 12.81 -3.47 14.04
C MET A 225 12.75 -3.70 15.56
N ALA A 226 11.72 -3.15 16.23
CA ALA A 226 11.54 -3.35 17.66
C ALA A 226 11.19 -4.82 17.98
N ILE A 227 10.38 -5.44 17.15
CA ILE A 227 10.01 -6.87 17.28
C ILE A 227 11.25 -7.75 17.07
N ASP A 228 12.07 -7.47 16.05
CA ASP A 228 13.31 -8.24 15.81
C ASP A 228 14.31 -8.09 16.94
N ALA A 229 14.50 -6.87 17.46
CA ALA A 229 15.34 -6.65 18.65
C ALA A 229 14.80 -7.39 19.90
N ALA A 230 13.47 -7.49 20.04
CA ALA A 230 12.88 -8.26 21.13
C ALA A 230 13.08 -9.77 20.96
N VAL A 231 13.02 -10.31 19.72
CA VAL A 231 13.37 -11.71 19.40
C VAL A 231 14.80 -12.02 19.81
N ASP A 232 15.72 -11.11 19.57
CA ASP A 232 17.14 -11.21 19.91
C ASP A 232 17.46 -10.96 21.40
N ALA A 233 16.42 -10.83 22.24
CA ALA A 233 16.54 -10.58 23.68
C ALA A 233 17.21 -9.24 24.04
N GLN A 234 17.19 -8.23 23.14
CA GLN A 234 17.76 -6.91 23.40
C GLN A 234 16.87 -6.05 24.30
N GLY A 235 15.59 -6.41 24.47
CA GLY A 235 14.64 -5.71 25.32
C GLY A 235 13.21 -6.19 25.17
N VAL A 236 12.28 -5.37 25.63
CA VAL A 236 10.83 -5.59 25.55
C VAL A 236 10.25 -4.59 24.58
N ALA A 237 9.49 -5.07 23.59
CA ALA A 237 8.77 -4.23 22.64
C ALA A 237 7.27 -4.22 22.93
N LEU A 238 6.58 -3.12 22.62
CA LEU A 238 5.13 -3.14 22.43
C LEU A 238 4.85 -3.55 20.99
N ALA A 239 4.10 -4.62 20.83
CA ALA A 239 3.77 -5.16 19.52
C ALA A 239 2.26 -5.24 19.30
N ARG A 240 1.85 -5.09 18.05
CA ARG A 240 0.47 -5.34 17.61
C ARG A 240 0.29 -6.80 17.23
N THR A 241 -0.94 -7.29 17.39
CA THR A 241 -1.29 -8.71 17.20
C THR A 241 -0.76 -9.28 15.89
N ALA A 242 -1.07 -8.66 14.75
CA ALA A 242 -0.66 -9.18 13.44
C ALA A 242 0.86 -9.22 13.28
N LEU A 243 1.57 -8.18 13.73
CA LEU A 243 3.02 -8.09 13.56
C LEU A 243 3.79 -9.07 14.45
N ALA A 244 3.24 -9.43 15.61
CA ALA A 244 3.86 -10.38 16.55
C ALA A 244 3.44 -11.83 16.29
N ALA A 245 2.37 -12.08 15.55
CA ALA A 245 1.73 -13.38 15.42
C ALA A 245 2.73 -14.49 15.04
N TRP A 246 3.53 -14.29 14.00
CA TRP A 246 4.49 -15.28 13.52
C TRP A 246 5.53 -15.66 14.59
N ASP A 247 6.07 -14.67 15.29
CA ASP A 247 7.10 -14.87 16.31
C ASP A 247 6.53 -15.48 17.61
N LEU A 248 5.29 -15.13 17.97
CA LEU A 248 4.58 -15.72 19.11
C LEU A 248 4.21 -17.19 18.85
N ILE A 249 3.62 -17.48 17.69
CA ILE A 249 3.24 -18.85 17.29
C ILE A 249 4.48 -19.73 17.19
N GLY A 250 5.58 -19.19 16.64
CA GLY A 250 6.86 -19.87 16.56
C GLY A 250 7.65 -19.98 17.87
N GLY A 251 7.14 -19.43 18.98
CA GLY A 251 7.78 -19.45 20.30
C GLY A 251 9.07 -18.62 20.39
N ARG A 252 9.37 -17.78 19.40
CA ARG A 252 10.51 -16.86 19.43
C ARG A 252 10.26 -15.67 20.34
N LEU A 253 9.00 -15.26 20.43
CA LEU A 253 8.49 -14.28 21.38
C LEU A 253 7.47 -14.90 22.33
N VAL A 254 7.31 -14.24 23.47
CA VAL A 254 6.27 -14.53 24.45
C VAL A 254 5.65 -13.22 24.94
N ARG A 255 4.41 -13.28 25.40
CA ARG A 255 3.76 -12.20 26.15
C ARG A 255 4.14 -12.36 27.63
N PRO A 256 4.98 -11.47 28.19
CA PRO A 256 5.36 -11.57 29.60
C PRO A 256 4.20 -11.29 30.56
N PHE A 257 3.21 -10.51 30.11
CA PHE A 257 2.05 -10.09 30.89
C PHE A 257 0.76 -10.31 30.12
N SER A 258 -0.37 -10.45 30.83
CA SER A 258 -1.69 -10.69 30.23
C SER A 258 -2.35 -9.41 29.70
N LEU A 259 -1.97 -8.23 30.25
CA LEU A 259 -2.57 -6.97 29.83
C LEU A 259 -2.28 -6.66 28.36
N ALA A 260 -3.35 -6.38 27.62
CA ALA A 260 -3.34 -5.85 26.27
C ALA A 260 -4.24 -4.62 26.20
N LEU A 261 -3.85 -3.65 25.40
CA LEU A 261 -4.68 -2.48 25.09
C LEU A 261 -5.41 -2.68 23.79
N GLU A 262 -6.69 -2.38 23.79
CA GLU A 262 -7.43 -2.23 22.54
C GLU A 262 -6.90 -1.03 21.76
N VAL A 263 -6.75 -1.18 20.45
CA VAL A 263 -6.35 -0.09 19.55
C VAL A 263 -7.46 0.16 18.53
N PRO A 264 -7.74 1.43 18.19
CA PRO A 264 -8.84 1.79 17.29
C PRO A 264 -8.55 1.46 15.82
N TYR A 265 -7.31 1.09 15.52
CA TYR A 265 -6.85 0.78 14.17
C TYR A 265 -6.73 -0.73 13.95
N ALA A 266 -6.91 -1.15 12.70
CA ALA A 266 -6.77 -2.55 12.27
C ALA A 266 -6.05 -2.60 10.93
N TYR A 267 -5.72 -3.81 10.45
CA TYR A 267 -5.34 -3.99 9.06
C TYR A 267 -6.58 -4.20 8.18
N TRP A 268 -6.56 -3.53 7.03
CA TRP A 268 -7.64 -3.54 6.07
C TRP A 268 -7.13 -3.91 4.68
N ILE A 269 -7.89 -4.73 3.98
CA ILE A 269 -7.70 -5.05 2.57
C ILE A 269 -8.52 -4.04 1.78
N VAL A 270 -7.88 -3.35 0.86
CA VAL A 270 -8.47 -2.24 0.10
C VAL A 270 -8.22 -2.45 -1.39
N CYS A 271 -9.26 -2.31 -2.21
CA CYS A 271 -9.14 -2.35 -3.67
C CYS A 271 -10.26 -1.52 -4.35
N PRO A 272 -10.15 -1.19 -5.63
CA PRO A 272 -11.24 -0.56 -6.37
C PRO A 272 -12.49 -1.43 -6.38
N LYS A 273 -13.68 -0.82 -6.19
CA LYS A 273 -14.97 -1.54 -6.20
C LYS A 273 -15.20 -2.34 -7.48
N THR A 274 -14.75 -1.79 -8.61
CA THR A 274 -14.86 -2.43 -9.93
C THR A 274 -13.98 -3.67 -10.07
N ALA A 275 -12.87 -3.74 -9.32
CA ALA A 275 -11.90 -4.82 -9.36
C ALA A 275 -12.15 -5.90 -8.28
N ALA A 276 -12.94 -5.61 -7.25
CA ALA A 276 -13.16 -6.49 -6.09
C ALA A 276 -13.66 -7.89 -6.44
N LYS A 277 -14.30 -8.08 -7.60
CA LYS A 277 -14.81 -9.36 -8.08
C LYS A 277 -13.86 -10.09 -9.06
N LEU A 278 -12.70 -9.54 -9.36
CA LEU A 278 -11.72 -10.20 -10.22
C LEU A 278 -11.19 -11.48 -9.52
N PRO A 279 -11.11 -12.62 -10.23
CA PRO A 279 -10.75 -13.90 -9.62
C PRO A 279 -9.43 -13.86 -8.81
N LYS A 280 -8.40 -13.16 -9.32
CA LYS A 280 -7.11 -13.01 -8.64
C LYS A 280 -7.21 -12.22 -7.32
N ILE A 281 -8.09 -11.20 -7.26
CA ILE A 281 -8.30 -10.38 -6.06
C ILE A 281 -9.13 -11.15 -5.04
N VAL A 282 -10.18 -11.86 -5.48
CA VAL A 282 -11.00 -12.73 -4.62
C VAL A 282 -10.11 -13.80 -4.00
N ALA A 283 -9.34 -14.54 -4.81
CA ALA A 283 -8.45 -15.59 -4.34
C ALA A 283 -7.44 -15.09 -3.29
N PHE A 284 -6.82 -13.93 -3.52
CA PHE A 284 -5.87 -13.34 -2.59
C PHE A 284 -6.54 -12.85 -1.29
N THR A 285 -7.70 -12.23 -1.41
CA THR A 285 -8.47 -11.73 -0.27
C THR A 285 -8.95 -12.86 0.64
N GLU A 286 -9.52 -13.92 0.06
CA GLU A 286 -9.97 -15.11 0.80
C GLU A 286 -8.80 -15.81 1.48
N TRP A 287 -7.67 -15.94 0.79
CA TRP A 287 -6.45 -16.50 1.36
C TRP A 287 -5.94 -15.66 2.54
N LEU A 288 -5.86 -14.32 2.42
CA LEU A 288 -5.45 -13.44 3.52
C LEU A 288 -6.35 -13.61 4.75
N LEU A 289 -7.66 -13.65 4.56
CA LEU A 289 -8.63 -13.82 5.64
C LEU A 289 -8.50 -15.19 6.30
N ALA A 290 -8.27 -16.25 5.54
CA ALA A 290 -8.04 -17.59 6.07
C ALA A 290 -6.76 -17.67 6.91
N GLU A 291 -5.66 -17.09 6.44
CA GLU A 291 -4.39 -17.02 7.18
C GLU A 291 -4.53 -16.21 8.48
N ALA A 292 -5.23 -15.07 8.45
CA ALA A 292 -5.46 -14.26 9.65
C ALA A 292 -6.36 -14.98 10.66
N ALA A 293 -7.37 -15.70 10.21
CA ALA A 293 -8.22 -16.52 11.07
C ALA A 293 -7.44 -17.69 11.71
N GLU A 294 -6.51 -18.29 10.97
CA GLU A 294 -5.64 -19.34 11.53
C GLU A 294 -4.69 -18.76 12.59
N ASP A 295 -4.07 -17.62 12.33
CA ASP A 295 -3.25 -16.93 13.34
C ASP A 295 -4.04 -16.68 14.63
N GLN A 296 -5.26 -16.19 14.51
CA GLN A 296 -6.11 -15.93 15.67
C GLN A 296 -6.40 -17.20 16.47
N ARG A 297 -6.71 -18.31 15.78
CA ARG A 297 -6.92 -19.62 16.43
C ARG A 297 -5.66 -20.11 17.15
N GLN A 298 -4.49 -19.93 16.54
CA GLN A 298 -3.23 -20.37 17.15
C GLN A 298 -2.84 -19.48 18.34
N LEU A 299 -2.98 -18.16 18.22
CA LEU A 299 -2.71 -17.23 19.32
C LEU A 299 -3.60 -17.48 20.55
N GLN A 300 -4.88 -17.85 20.34
CA GLN A 300 -5.80 -18.22 21.45
C GLN A 300 -5.39 -19.47 22.20
N LYS A 301 -4.65 -20.38 21.54
CA LYS A 301 -4.13 -21.61 22.18
C LYS A 301 -2.85 -21.39 22.97
N LEU A 302 -2.18 -20.24 22.79
CA LEU A 302 -0.97 -19.95 23.53
C LEU A 302 -1.28 -19.75 25.01
N PRO A 303 -0.44 -20.28 25.92
CA PRO A 303 -0.67 -20.15 27.36
C PRO A 303 -0.60 -18.68 27.76
N SER A 304 -1.70 -18.13 28.28
CA SER A 304 -1.69 -16.86 28.98
C SER A 304 -1.12 -17.07 30.39
N ARG A 305 -0.08 -16.34 30.77
CA ARG A 305 0.56 -16.47 32.10
C ARG A 305 -0.31 -16.06 33.30
N SER A 306 -1.58 -15.75 33.12
CA SER A 306 -2.50 -15.41 34.22
C SER A 306 -2.93 -16.59 35.11
N ARG A 307 -2.46 -17.84 34.89
CA ARG A 307 -2.88 -19.02 35.62
C ARG A 307 -1.79 -19.74 36.44
N GLN A 308 -0.66 -19.06 36.74
CA GLN A 308 0.34 -19.62 37.68
C GLN A 308 0.59 -18.67 38.85
N SER A 309 -0.47 -18.33 39.58
CA SER A 309 -0.39 -17.78 40.93
C SER A 309 -1.42 -18.55 41.75
N GLY A 310 -1.02 -19.69 42.22
CA GLY A 310 -1.61 -20.51 43.24
C GLY A 310 -0.53 -21.06 44.09
#